data_723296355b4cb963fd72a8eb5cbed56a
#
_entry.id   723296355b4cb963fd72a8eb5cbed56a
#
_cell.length_a   1.000
_cell.length_b   1.000
_cell.length_c   1.000
_cell.angle_alpha   90.00
_cell.angle_beta   90.00
_cell.angle_gamma   90.00
#
_symmetry.space_group_name_H-M   'P 1'
#
loop_
_entity.id
_entity.type
_entity.pdbx_description
1 polymer ?
#
loop_
_entity_poly.entity_id
_entity_poly.type
_entity_poly.pdbx_seq_one_letter_code
_entity_poly.pdbx_strand_id
1 'polypeptide(L)'
;MELLIRRKHGLISDEDWELLCRLPSHIDDFKQVEKYENIELMAMGASQWSLSQNMFNKDFVAAMYGRVSQFPYIHKLFPKSSKVLSNSLTLITPTLDPLGIILDPTLCHINHSCDPNAYLMMDGPKVSIRTLRPIKKDKEIYISYIDTTNPFQTRQEELKSRWFFTCRCAKCQNGATSQEDNWAVPAKYTYTSAEDMQSMAGQHKEIFEIYEYIQGLGNAETVIPVIEEALKICHESKNWPIYRQPYAALRDDLIVNLLAVGRYQDAWAQCAKRYKYILPKLYSTPFHPIRVVQTWQMAMLAAYLASTEEGVGAPGVNMGLIAMMLVKQVLDVASLSHGPENAFTKSVKEKAEEMIEELKRSVGNPDNEIMNRELEIQRDRLMEMGDWAKDGKVLEAMKDMKMVEKAFAV
;
A
#
# COMPACT_ATOMS: atom_id res chain seq x y z
N MET A 1 20.65 -2.31 -18.50
CA MET A 1 20.98 -1.82 -19.85
C MET A 1 21.10 -0.31 -19.87
N GLU A 2 20.06 0.44 -19.60
CA GLU A 2 20.02 1.92 -19.60
C GLU A 2 21.18 2.55 -18.78
N LEU A 3 21.44 2.03 -17.58
CA LEU A 3 22.53 2.50 -16.71
C LEU A 3 23.91 2.40 -17.39
N LEU A 4 24.17 1.29 -18.09
CA LEU A 4 25.44 1.08 -18.79
C LEU A 4 25.55 2.02 -20.00
N ILE A 5 24.45 2.26 -20.71
CA ILE A 5 24.37 3.20 -21.83
C ILE A 5 24.64 4.62 -21.32
N ARG A 6 23.97 5.05 -20.27
CA ARG A 6 24.18 6.38 -19.67
C ARG A 6 25.61 6.58 -19.20
N ARG A 7 26.21 5.56 -18.53
CA ARG A 7 27.61 5.64 -18.11
C ARG A 7 28.55 5.74 -19.29
N LYS A 8 28.34 4.94 -20.34
CA LYS A 8 29.13 4.97 -21.58
C LYS A 8 29.13 6.34 -22.25
N HIS A 9 28.00 7.05 -22.21
CA HIS A 9 27.83 8.37 -22.82
C HIS A 9 28.09 9.55 -21.87
N GLY A 10 28.68 9.30 -20.69
CA GLY A 10 28.98 10.35 -19.73
C GLY A 10 27.77 11.04 -19.10
N LEU A 11 26.61 10.39 -19.14
CA LEU A 11 25.33 10.91 -18.57
C LEU A 11 25.17 10.57 -17.08
N ILE A 12 26.14 9.93 -16.45
CA ILE A 12 26.22 9.66 -15.02
C ILE A 12 27.55 10.24 -14.54
N SER A 13 27.52 11.06 -13.50
CA SER A 13 28.73 11.62 -12.89
C SER A 13 29.62 10.51 -12.32
N ASP A 14 30.92 10.79 -12.19
CA ASP A 14 31.86 9.84 -11.59
C ASP A 14 31.47 9.58 -10.12
N GLU A 15 31.02 10.60 -9.42
CA GLU A 15 30.57 10.50 -8.02
C GLU A 15 29.37 9.57 -7.87
N ASP A 16 28.32 9.77 -8.68
CA ASP A 16 27.13 8.89 -8.67
C ASP A 16 27.49 7.46 -9.06
N TRP A 17 28.40 7.30 -10.03
CA TRP A 17 28.87 5.99 -10.46
C TRP A 17 29.61 5.25 -9.35
N GLU A 18 30.48 5.94 -8.63
CA GLU A 18 31.19 5.38 -7.47
C GLU A 18 30.22 4.99 -6.36
N LEU A 19 29.22 5.84 -6.05
CA LEU A 19 28.19 5.53 -5.06
C LEU A 19 27.42 4.26 -5.46
N LEU A 20 27.03 4.13 -6.72
CA LEU A 20 26.36 2.92 -7.23
C LEU A 20 27.26 1.68 -7.12
N CYS A 21 28.55 1.81 -7.42
CA CYS A 21 29.49 0.70 -7.31
C CYS A 21 29.75 0.24 -5.86
N ARG A 22 29.54 1.11 -4.87
CA ARG A 22 29.66 0.77 -3.43
C ARG A 22 28.45 0.01 -2.88
N LEU A 23 27.30 0.02 -3.58
CA LEU A 23 26.13 -0.72 -3.15
C LEU A 23 26.42 -2.24 -3.13
N PRO A 24 25.86 -3.00 -2.15
CA PRO A 24 26.01 -4.45 -2.12
C PRO A 24 25.44 -5.09 -3.39
N SER A 25 26.18 -5.99 -4.01
CA SER A 25 25.74 -6.70 -5.22
C SER A 25 24.96 -7.97 -4.92
N HIS A 26 25.14 -8.54 -3.73
CA HIS A 26 24.57 -9.82 -3.30
C HIS A 26 24.84 -10.99 -4.27
N ILE A 27 25.89 -10.89 -5.11
CA ILE A 27 26.17 -11.91 -6.13
C ILE A 27 26.43 -13.29 -5.50
N ASP A 28 27.07 -13.33 -4.34
CA ASP A 28 27.36 -14.61 -3.67
C ASP A 28 26.11 -15.20 -3.03
N ASP A 29 25.17 -14.36 -2.58
CA ASP A 29 23.86 -14.81 -2.14
C ASP A 29 23.04 -15.34 -3.32
N PHE A 30 23.10 -14.69 -4.50
CA PHE A 30 22.43 -15.15 -5.72
C PHE A 30 22.99 -16.46 -6.27
N LYS A 31 24.30 -16.71 -6.14
CA LYS A 31 24.92 -17.98 -6.57
C LYS A 31 24.42 -19.19 -5.78
N GLN A 32 23.88 -18.97 -4.57
CA GLN A 32 23.31 -20.04 -3.72
C GLN A 32 21.86 -20.36 -4.07
N VAL A 33 21.22 -19.62 -4.96
CA VAL A 33 19.85 -19.88 -5.40
C VAL A 33 19.82 -20.15 -6.90
N GLU A 34 18.88 -20.98 -7.37
CA GLU A 34 18.71 -21.41 -8.78
C GLU A 34 18.60 -20.25 -9.80
N LYS A 35 18.59 -19.02 -9.33
CA LYS A 35 18.36 -17.81 -10.15
C LYS A 35 19.62 -17.18 -10.70
N TYR A 36 20.79 -17.66 -10.34
CA TYR A 36 22.05 -17.04 -10.79
C TYR A 36 22.26 -17.14 -12.29
N GLU A 37 21.85 -18.26 -12.91
CA GLU A 37 21.94 -18.45 -14.38
C GLU A 37 21.11 -17.38 -15.13
N ASN A 38 19.94 -17.01 -14.60
CA ASN A 38 19.12 -15.93 -15.16
C ASN A 38 19.83 -14.57 -15.07
N ILE A 39 20.50 -14.28 -13.94
CA ILE A 39 21.28 -13.05 -13.77
C ILE A 39 22.42 -13.00 -14.78
N GLU A 40 23.15 -14.10 -14.98
CA GLU A 40 24.20 -14.17 -15.98
C GLU A 40 23.68 -13.92 -17.40
N LEU A 41 22.57 -14.59 -17.75
CA LEU A 41 21.95 -14.45 -19.08
C LEU A 41 21.52 -12.99 -19.35
N MET A 42 20.90 -12.36 -18.35
CA MET A 42 20.48 -10.96 -18.47
C MET A 42 21.63 -9.98 -18.44
N ALA A 43 22.70 -10.27 -17.69
CA ALA A 43 23.92 -9.48 -17.71
C ALA A 43 24.61 -9.56 -19.08
N MET A 44 24.67 -10.73 -19.68
CA MET A 44 25.18 -10.92 -21.05
C MET A 44 24.33 -10.13 -22.05
N GLY A 45 23.02 -10.26 -22.00
CA GLY A 45 22.11 -9.49 -22.85
C GLY A 45 22.27 -7.99 -22.68
N ALA A 46 22.29 -7.50 -21.43
CA ALA A 46 22.48 -6.08 -21.14
C ALA A 46 23.82 -5.55 -21.67
N SER A 47 24.89 -6.30 -21.50
CA SER A 47 26.23 -5.94 -22.03
C SER A 47 26.23 -5.88 -23.55
N GLN A 48 25.63 -6.88 -24.21
CA GLN A 48 25.55 -6.96 -25.68
C GLN A 48 24.70 -5.83 -26.26
N TRP A 49 23.50 -5.61 -25.75
CA TRP A 49 22.59 -4.58 -26.25
C TRP A 49 23.04 -3.15 -25.96
N SER A 50 23.80 -2.92 -24.87
CA SER A 50 24.39 -1.62 -24.56
C SER A 50 25.69 -1.33 -25.35
N LEU A 51 26.20 -2.33 -26.09
CA LEU A 51 27.49 -2.27 -26.74
C LEU A 51 28.64 -1.85 -25.79
N SER A 52 28.58 -2.34 -24.56
CA SER A 52 29.52 -1.96 -23.48
C SER A 52 30.51 -3.07 -23.11
N GLN A 53 30.64 -4.15 -23.90
CA GLN A 53 31.50 -5.30 -23.62
C GLN A 53 32.98 -4.92 -23.46
N ASN A 54 33.43 -3.87 -24.17
CA ASN A 54 34.79 -3.37 -24.10
C ASN A 54 35.06 -2.48 -22.85
N MET A 55 34.02 -2.02 -22.18
CA MET A 55 34.11 -1.16 -20.99
C MET A 55 33.91 -1.94 -19.68
N PHE A 56 33.04 -2.95 -19.70
CA PHE A 56 32.67 -3.68 -18.51
C PHE A 56 32.72 -5.18 -18.78
N ASN A 57 33.43 -5.92 -17.94
CA ASN A 57 33.45 -7.38 -18.02
C ASN A 57 32.16 -7.99 -17.56
N LYS A 58 31.91 -9.26 -17.90
CA LYS A 58 30.68 -10.01 -17.58
C LYS A 58 30.35 -10.01 -16.09
N ASP A 59 31.34 -10.22 -15.23
CA ASP A 59 31.15 -10.32 -13.78
C ASP A 59 30.77 -8.97 -13.17
N PHE A 60 31.34 -7.89 -13.67
CA PHE A 60 30.96 -6.54 -13.28
C PHE A 60 29.51 -6.24 -13.66
N VAL A 61 29.10 -6.59 -14.88
CA VAL A 61 27.71 -6.37 -15.34
C VAL A 61 26.72 -7.23 -14.54
N ALA A 62 27.09 -8.48 -14.21
CA ALA A 62 26.30 -9.33 -13.33
C ALA A 62 26.18 -8.73 -11.92
N ALA A 63 27.28 -8.21 -11.37
CA ALA A 63 27.27 -7.53 -10.09
C ALA A 63 26.41 -6.25 -10.10
N MET A 64 26.49 -5.45 -11.17
CA MET A 64 25.60 -4.30 -11.37
C MET A 64 24.14 -4.71 -11.52
N TYR A 65 23.88 -5.82 -12.20
CA TYR A 65 22.55 -6.36 -12.31
C TYR A 65 21.97 -6.73 -10.93
N GLY A 66 22.74 -7.42 -10.08
CA GLY A 66 22.36 -7.71 -8.71
C GLY A 66 22.10 -6.45 -7.86
N ARG A 67 22.84 -5.35 -8.13
CA ARG A 67 22.61 -4.05 -7.45
C ARG A 67 21.30 -3.38 -7.87
N VAL A 68 20.87 -3.55 -9.12
CA VAL A 68 19.84 -2.73 -9.76
C VAL A 68 18.54 -3.50 -10.02
N SER A 69 18.58 -4.83 -9.98
CA SER A 69 17.53 -5.67 -10.52
C SER A 69 16.19 -5.53 -9.80
N GLN A 70 15.16 -5.06 -10.54
CA GLN A 70 13.73 -5.19 -10.19
C GLN A 70 12.98 -5.88 -11.33
N PHE A 71 12.26 -6.96 -11.02
CA PHE A 71 11.29 -7.55 -11.94
C PHE A 71 9.88 -7.56 -11.33
N PRO A 72 9.09 -6.49 -11.47
CA PRO A 72 7.68 -6.54 -11.07
C PRO A 72 6.79 -7.32 -12.04
N TYR A 73 7.22 -7.53 -13.29
CA TYR A 73 6.37 -8.08 -14.35
C TYR A 73 6.42 -9.59 -14.60
N ILE A 74 7.35 -10.33 -13.96
CA ILE A 74 7.45 -11.79 -14.16
C ILE A 74 6.42 -12.56 -13.29
N HIS A 75 5.65 -11.86 -12.46
CA HIS A 75 4.62 -12.49 -11.61
C HIS A 75 3.56 -13.27 -12.41
N LYS A 76 3.25 -12.85 -13.65
CA LYS A 76 2.27 -13.56 -14.51
C LYS A 76 2.82 -14.82 -15.17
N LEU A 77 4.14 -14.93 -15.36
CA LEU A 77 4.76 -16.06 -16.05
C LEU A 77 5.40 -17.09 -15.10
N PHE A 78 5.80 -16.67 -13.90
CA PHE A 78 6.45 -17.55 -12.91
C PHE A 78 6.05 -17.17 -11.47
N PRO A 79 4.93 -17.69 -10.95
CA PRO A 79 4.39 -17.27 -9.64
C PRO A 79 5.28 -17.63 -8.43
N LYS A 80 6.27 -18.50 -8.58
CA LYS A 80 7.18 -18.92 -7.48
C LYS A 80 8.58 -18.31 -7.51
N SER A 81 8.92 -17.47 -8.51
CA SER A 81 10.33 -17.07 -8.76
C SER A 81 10.62 -15.57 -8.73
N SER A 82 9.67 -14.74 -8.39
CA SER A 82 9.83 -13.32 -8.53
C SER A 82 10.03 -12.63 -7.20
N LYS A 83 11.19 -12.22 -6.85
CA LYS A 83 11.39 -11.09 -5.93
C LYS A 83 12.88 -10.95 -5.63
N VAL A 84 13.60 -10.33 -6.56
CA VAL A 84 14.99 -10.00 -6.32
C VAL A 84 15.18 -8.50 -6.56
N LEU A 85 15.34 -7.78 -5.46
CA LEU A 85 15.56 -6.35 -5.46
C LEU A 85 16.43 -5.97 -4.28
N SER A 86 17.65 -5.55 -4.52
CA SER A 86 18.46 -5.16 -3.37
C SER A 86 18.55 -3.64 -3.15
N ASN A 87 18.61 -2.81 -4.18
CA ASN A 87 18.88 -1.38 -3.99
C ASN A 87 18.00 -0.43 -4.81
N SER A 88 16.99 -0.92 -5.51
CA SER A 88 16.07 -0.06 -6.23
C SER A 88 14.76 0.15 -5.44
N LEU A 89 14.12 1.29 -5.67
CA LEU A 89 12.87 1.67 -5.03
C LEU A 89 11.74 1.66 -6.05
N THR A 90 10.52 1.42 -5.60
CA THR A 90 9.34 1.57 -6.46
C THR A 90 9.12 3.05 -6.76
N LEU A 91 9.10 3.42 -8.05
CA LEU A 91 8.65 4.73 -8.48
C LEU A 91 7.14 4.79 -8.35
N ILE A 92 6.65 5.76 -7.60
CA ILE A 92 5.22 5.94 -7.31
C ILE A 92 4.76 7.35 -7.70
N THR A 93 3.46 7.49 -7.96
CA THR A 93 2.82 8.81 -8.05
C THR A 93 2.75 9.47 -6.67
N PRO A 94 2.42 10.77 -6.58
CA PRO A 94 2.07 11.38 -5.29
C PRO A 94 0.87 10.74 -4.59
N THR A 95 0.01 10.04 -5.34
CA THR A 95 -1.11 9.23 -4.81
C THR A 95 -0.75 7.79 -4.50
N LEU A 96 0.57 7.47 -4.51
CA LEU A 96 1.16 6.18 -4.18
C LEU A 96 0.91 5.05 -5.21
N ASP A 97 0.44 5.38 -6.41
CA ASP A 97 0.25 4.40 -7.48
C ASP A 97 1.61 4.01 -8.08
N PRO A 98 1.90 2.71 -8.28
CA PRO A 98 3.18 2.27 -8.78
C PRO A 98 3.30 2.57 -10.29
N LEU A 99 4.39 3.24 -10.68
CA LEU A 99 4.71 3.58 -12.07
C LEU A 99 5.86 2.75 -12.64
N GLY A 100 6.76 2.26 -11.77
CA GLY A 100 7.96 1.57 -12.21
C GLY A 100 9.00 1.49 -11.11
N ILE A 101 10.25 1.64 -11.47
CA ILE A 101 11.39 1.58 -10.55
C ILE A 101 12.28 2.81 -10.68
N ILE A 102 12.88 3.20 -9.58
CA ILE A 102 13.90 4.23 -9.50
C ILE A 102 15.15 3.68 -8.84
N LEU A 103 16.29 4.07 -9.36
CA LEU A 103 17.58 3.88 -8.74
C LEU A 103 18.20 5.26 -8.50
N ASP A 104 18.40 5.61 -7.25
CA ASP A 104 19.05 6.83 -6.83
C ASP A 104 20.21 6.48 -5.89
N PRO A 105 21.45 6.90 -6.20
CA PRO A 105 22.63 6.52 -5.41
C PRO A 105 22.54 6.93 -3.94
N THR A 106 21.92 8.06 -3.64
CA THR A 106 21.78 8.58 -2.28
C THR A 106 20.68 7.85 -1.51
N LEU A 107 19.52 7.66 -2.14
CA LEU A 107 18.36 7.03 -1.50
C LEU A 107 18.61 5.55 -1.20
N CYS A 108 19.40 4.86 -2.02
CA CYS A 108 19.75 3.46 -1.82
C CYS A 108 20.56 3.21 -0.53
N HIS A 109 21.14 4.24 0.08
CA HIS A 109 21.87 4.14 1.34
C HIS A 109 20.98 4.29 2.58
N ILE A 110 19.69 4.61 2.41
CA ILE A 110 18.76 4.74 3.54
C ILE A 110 18.30 3.35 3.97
N ASN A 111 18.61 3.00 5.21
CA ASN A 111 18.32 1.69 5.75
C ASN A 111 16.84 1.46 6.08
N HIS A 112 16.51 0.19 6.21
CA HIS A 112 15.15 -0.28 6.56
C HIS A 112 14.90 -0.31 8.07
N SER A 113 13.67 0.03 8.45
CA SER A 113 13.07 -0.34 9.73
C SER A 113 11.60 -0.74 9.52
N CYS A 114 11.13 -1.78 10.25
CA CYS A 114 9.71 -2.09 10.32
C CYS A 114 8.91 -1.10 11.18
N ASP A 115 9.59 -0.16 11.84
CA ASP A 115 9.03 1.04 12.48
C ASP A 115 9.79 2.26 11.95
N PRO A 116 9.53 2.67 10.69
CA PRO A 116 10.27 3.74 10.02
C PRO A 116 9.98 5.09 10.69
N ASN A 117 10.95 5.99 10.63
CA ASN A 117 10.79 7.37 11.09
C ASN A 117 10.63 8.36 9.92
N ALA A 118 10.69 7.87 8.69
CA ALA A 118 10.54 8.66 7.46
C ALA A 118 9.83 7.86 6.37
N TYR A 119 9.31 8.58 5.39
CA TYR A 119 8.63 8.05 4.21
C TYR A 119 9.15 8.75 2.95
N LEU A 120 9.29 8.00 1.86
CA LEU A 120 9.68 8.55 0.55
C LEU A 120 8.44 9.06 -0.18
N MET A 121 8.48 10.31 -0.62
CA MET A 121 7.45 10.93 -1.44
C MET A 121 8.05 11.33 -2.78
N MET A 122 7.35 11.02 -3.85
CA MET A 122 7.77 11.31 -5.21
C MET A 122 6.79 12.30 -5.86
N ASP A 123 7.33 13.21 -6.66
CA ASP A 123 6.56 14.19 -7.44
C ASP A 123 7.27 14.37 -8.79
N GLY A 124 6.90 13.58 -9.78
CA GLY A 124 7.64 13.45 -11.03
C GLY A 124 9.09 13.04 -10.77
N PRO A 125 10.09 13.81 -11.22
CA PRO A 125 11.50 13.50 -11.03
C PRO A 125 12.03 13.85 -9.63
N LYS A 126 11.23 14.52 -8.80
CA LYS A 126 11.65 14.95 -7.47
C LYS A 126 11.32 13.87 -6.45
N VAL A 127 12.30 13.51 -5.63
CA VAL A 127 12.11 12.64 -4.48
C VAL A 127 12.35 13.45 -3.21
N SER A 128 11.49 13.30 -2.24
CA SER A 128 11.64 13.94 -0.93
C SER A 128 11.45 12.90 0.18
N ILE A 129 12.17 13.10 1.28
CA ILE A 129 12.02 12.29 2.49
C ILE A 129 11.19 13.09 3.48
N ARG A 130 10.06 12.54 3.89
CA ARG A 130 9.15 13.14 4.86
C ARG A 130 9.24 12.41 6.19
N THR A 131 9.52 13.13 7.27
CA THR A 131 9.59 12.52 8.60
C THR A 131 8.20 12.18 9.12
N LEU A 132 8.02 10.97 9.65
CA LEU A 132 6.78 10.52 10.28
C LEU A 132 6.71 10.89 11.77
N ARG A 133 7.87 11.22 12.34
CA ARG A 133 8.03 11.66 13.75
C ARG A 133 9.31 12.48 13.89
N PRO A 134 9.49 13.24 14.97
CA PRO A 134 10.72 13.99 15.22
C PRO A 134 11.93 13.05 15.29
N ILE A 135 13.00 13.42 14.57
CA ILE A 135 14.27 12.70 14.54
C ILE A 135 15.30 13.59 15.26
N LYS A 136 15.92 13.08 16.32
CA LYS A 136 16.97 13.78 17.04
C LYS A 136 18.24 13.88 16.18
N LYS A 137 19.04 14.90 16.42
CA LYS A 137 20.38 15.03 15.80
C LYS A 137 21.18 13.74 15.99
N ASP A 138 21.93 13.36 14.98
CA ASP A 138 22.78 12.15 14.94
C ASP A 138 22.03 10.81 15.04
N LYS A 139 20.71 10.82 14.84
CA LYS A 139 19.91 9.60 14.68
C LYS A 139 19.68 9.30 13.21
N GLU A 140 19.78 8.02 12.88
CA GLU A 140 19.63 7.51 11.53
C GLU A 140 18.19 7.68 11.03
N ILE A 141 18.07 7.98 9.73
CA ILE A 141 16.80 8.02 9.00
C ILE A 141 16.52 6.63 8.47
N TYR A 142 15.33 6.11 8.77
CA TYR A 142 14.87 4.81 8.31
C TYR A 142 13.59 4.94 7.50
N ILE A 143 13.55 4.23 6.37
CA ILE A 143 12.34 4.02 5.59
C ILE A 143 11.88 2.56 5.71
N SER A 144 10.73 2.21 5.18
CA SER A 144 10.36 0.81 5.01
C SER A 144 10.59 0.34 3.59
N TYR A 145 11.12 -0.88 3.42
CA TYR A 145 11.26 -1.57 2.14
C TYR A 145 10.07 -2.48 1.83
N ILE A 146 9.26 -2.77 2.85
CA ILE A 146 8.15 -3.71 2.81
C ILE A 146 6.90 -3.10 3.44
N ASP A 147 5.78 -3.79 3.34
CA ASP A 147 4.59 -3.44 4.13
C ASP A 147 4.83 -3.81 5.61
N THR A 148 4.95 -2.78 6.45
CA THR A 148 5.18 -2.93 7.89
C THR A 148 3.96 -3.41 8.67
N THR A 149 2.80 -3.50 8.04
CA THR A 149 1.56 -4.00 8.64
C THR A 149 1.44 -5.52 8.56
N ASN A 150 2.29 -6.16 7.74
CA ASN A 150 2.36 -7.62 7.65
C ASN A 150 2.81 -8.28 8.96
N PRO A 151 2.42 -9.55 9.20
CA PRO A 151 2.91 -10.36 10.32
C PRO A 151 4.44 -10.42 10.41
N PHE A 152 4.96 -10.61 11.62
CA PHE A 152 6.40 -10.65 11.88
C PHE A 152 7.13 -11.63 10.96
N GLN A 153 6.62 -12.86 10.86
CA GLN A 153 7.24 -13.90 10.03
C GLN A 153 7.30 -13.48 8.56
N THR A 154 6.19 -12.99 8.00
CA THR A 154 6.10 -12.53 6.60
C THR A 154 7.10 -11.41 6.33
N ARG A 155 7.23 -10.42 7.25
CA ARG A 155 8.22 -9.35 7.12
C ARG A 155 9.65 -9.87 7.10
N GLN A 156 10.00 -10.82 7.97
CA GLN A 156 11.36 -11.40 8.01
C GLN A 156 11.66 -12.21 6.74
N GLU A 157 10.71 -13.01 6.29
CA GLU A 157 10.86 -13.81 5.07
C GLU A 157 11.01 -12.92 3.83
N GLU A 158 10.21 -11.87 3.72
CA GLU A 158 10.32 -10.92 2.62
C GLU A 158 11.68 -10.19 2.62
N LEU A 159 12.13 -9.68 3.76
CA LEU A 159 13.41 -9.00 3.89
C LEU A 159 14.58 -9.95 3.60
N LYS A 160 14.53 -11.18 4.10
CA LYS A 160 15.55 -12.20 3.85
C LYS A 160 15.60 -12.63 2.39
N SER A 161 14.45 -12.82 1.75
CA SER A 161 14.38 -13.29 0.36
C SER A 161 14.73 -12.21 -0.68
N ARG A 162 14.50 -10.93 -0.36
CA ARG A 162 14.68 -9.82 -1.30
C ARG A 162 15.96 -9.02 -1.04
N TRP A 163 16.34 -8.83 0.21
CA TRP A 163 17.49 -8.00 0.63
C TRP A 163 18.53 -8.75 1.42
N PHE A 164 18.38 -10.07 1.61
CA PHE A 164 19.35 -10.98 2.23
C PHE A 164 19.74 -10.63 3.67
N PHE A 165 18.85 -9.97 4.42
CA PHE A 165 19.09 -9.69 5.84
C PHE A 165 17.89 -10.03 6.72
N THR A 166 18.16 -10.24 8.00
CA THR A 166 17.15 -10.36 9.06
C THR A 166 17.04 -9.04 9.81
N CYS A 167 15.84 -8.46 9.83
CA CYS A 167 15.62 -7.17 10.50
C CYS A 167 15.70 -7.30 12.02
N ARG A 168 16.48 -6.41 12.65
CA ARG A 168 16.66 -6.32 14.11
C ARG A 168 16.24 -4.95 14.66
N CYS A 169 15.32 -4.24 13.99
CA CYS A 169 14.78 -2.99 14.50
C CYS A 169 14.01 -3.22 15.82
N ALA A 170 13.73 -2.14 16.56
CA ALA A 170 13.04 -2.22 17.84
C ALA A 170 11.70 -3.00 17.78
N LYS A 171 10.94 -2.82 16.70
CA LYS A 171 9.70 -3.57 16.46
C LYS A 171 9.95 -5.08 16.31
N CYS A 172 10.98 -5.48 15.54
CA CYS A 172 11.31 -6.88 15.30
C CYS A 172 11.97 -7.58 16.49
N GLN A 173 12.68 -6.84 17.37
CA GLN A 173 13.22 -7.37 18.60
C GLN A 173 12.13 -7.87 19.56
N ASN A 174 10.93 -7.31 19.49
CA ASN A 174 9.78 -7.76 20.27
C ASN A 174 9.13 -9.03 19.69
N GLY A 175 9.57 -9.52 18.52
CA GLY A 175 9.01 -10.67 17.84
C GLY A 175 7.59 -10.41 17.32
N ALA A 176 6.79 -11.46 17.28
CA ALA A 176 5.40 -11.40 16.88
C ALA A 176 4.55 -10.63 17.91
N THR A 177 3.59 -9.82 17.44
CA THR A 177 2.76 -8.96 18.29
C THR A 177 1.28 -9.25 18.10
N SER A 178 0.48 -8.93 19.13
CA SER A 178 -0.98 -9.07 19.07
C SER A 178 -1.65 -8.15 18.05
N GLN A 179 -0.96 -7.13 17.59
CA GLN A 179 -1.49 -6.22 16.58
C GLN A 179 -1.43 -6.82 15.18
N GLU A 180 -0.36 -7.54 14.86
CA GLU A 180 -0.04 -7.98 13.50
C GLU A 180 -0.12 -9.49 13.33
N ASP A 181 0.05 -10.25 14.41
CA ASP A 181 0.18 -11.70 14.40
C ASP A 181 -0.99 -12.37 15.14
N ASN A 182 -1.78 -13.14 14.43
CA ASN A 182 -2.97 -13.78 14.98
C ASN A 182 -2.65 -14.82 16.06
N TRP A 183 -1.67 -15.67 15.80
CA TRP A 183 -1.36 -16.82 16.64
C TRP A 183 -0.38 -16.53 17.78
N ALA A 184 0.34 -15.41 17.69
CA ALA A 184 1.42 -15.10 18.64
C ALA A 184 0.94 -14.37 19.89
N VAL A 185 -0.34 -14.37 20.16
CA VAL A 185 -0.89 -13.63 21.29
C VAL A 185 -0.77 -14.46 22.56
N PRO A 186 0.09 -14.10 23.50
CA PRO A 186 -0.05 -14.61 24.84
C PRO A 186 -1.30 -14.01 25.47
N ALA A 187 -2.23 -14.84 25.85
CA ALA A 187 -2.86 -14.74 27.14
C ALA A 187 -4.00 -13.73 27.42
N LYS A 188 -4.59 -13.04 26.48
CA LYS A 188 -5.94 -12.52 26.74
C LYS A 188 -7.04 -13.36 26.09
N TYR A 189 -6.67 -14.14 25.13
CA TYR A 189 -7.52 -15.18 24.54
C TYR A 189 -6.98 -16.51 24.99
N THR A 190 -7.65 -17.13 25.93
CA THR A 190 -7.39 -18.48 26.38
C THR A 190 -7.56 -19.43 25.20
N TYR A 191 -6.48 -19.66 24.44
CA TYR A 191 -6.37 -20.86 23.62
C TYR A 191 -6.30 -22.02 24.58
N THR A 192 -7.38 -22.75 24.67
CA THR A 192 -7.54 -23.81 25.64
C THR A 192 -6.87 -25.10 25.17
N SER A 193 -6.41 -25.18 23.89
CA SER A 193 -5.78 -26.39 23.39
C SER A 193 -4.75 -26.15 22.27
N ALA A 194 -3.83 -27.10 22.09
CA ALA A 194 -2.93 -27.14 20.94
C ALA A 194 -3.68 -27.28 19.60
N GLU A 195 -4.87 -27.88 19.62
CA GLU A 195 -5.76 -28.04 18.47
C GLU A 195 -6.29 -26.68 17.98
N ASP A 196 -6.67 -25.78 18.90
CA ASP A 196 -7.12 -24.43 18.54
C ASP A 196 -6.00 -23.63 17.86
N MET A 197 -4.76 -23.73 18.37
CA MET A 197 -3.60 -23.08 17.76
C MET A 197 -3.31 -23.63 16.35
N GLN A 198 -3.41 -24.94 16.17
CA GLN A 198 -3.20 -25.57 14.87
C GLN A 198 -4.31 -25.21 13.87
N SER A 199 -5.56 -25.16 14.31
CA SER A 199 -6.70 -24.71 13.51
C SER A 199 -6.51 -23.28 13.03
N MET A 200 -6.09 -22.37 13.91
CA MET A 200 -5.85 -20.96 13.56
C MET A 200 -4.67 -20.78 12.59
N ALA A 201 -3.60 -21.53 12.78
CA ALA A 201 -2.47 -21.51 11.85
C ALA A 201 -2.90 -22.01 10.46
N GLY A 202 -3.77 -23.01 10.40
CA GLY A 202 -4.38 -23.49 9.16
C GLY A 202 -5.22 -22.41 8.48
N GLN A 203 -6.15 -21.78 9.20
CA GLN A 203 -6.96 -20.69 8.68
C GLN A 203 -6.11 -19.50 8.19
N HIS A 204 -5.08 -19.14 8.93
CA HIS A 204 -4.17 -18.07 8.53
C HIS A 204 -3.49 -18.39 7.19
N LYS A 205 -2.98 -19.61 7.04
CA LYS A 205 -2.34 -20.05 5.80
C LYS A 205 -3.33 -20.03 4.64
N GLU A 206 -4.54 -20.56 4.85
CA GLU A 206 -5.60 -20.60 3.84
C GLU A 206 -5.96 -19.18 3.35
N ILE A 207 -6.17 -18.23 4.25
CA ILE A 207 -6.52 -16.84 3.88
C ILE A 207 -5.37 -16.16 3.13
N PHE A 208 -4.12 -16.39 3.48
CA PHE A 208 -2.99 -15.86 2.71
C PHE A 208 -2.87 -16.51 1.34
N GLU A 209 -3.14 -17.81 1.20
CA GLU A 209 -3.19 -18.49 -0.10
C GLU A 209 -4.32 -17.93 -0.98
N ILE A 210 -5.51 -17.68 -0.42
CA ILE A 210 -6.62 -17.01 -1.12
C ILE A 210 -6.21 -15.59 -1.53
N TYR A 211 -5.57 -14.83 -0.65
CA TYR A 211 -5.09 -13.48 -0.94
C TYR A 211 -4.07 -13.48 -2.09
N GLU A 212 -3.11 -14.40 -2.09
CA GLU A 212 -2.16 -14.56 -3.20
C GLU A 212 -2.84 -14.97 -4.51
N TYR A 213 -3.85 -15.83 -4.44
CA TYR A 213 -4.65 -16.24 -5.60
C TYR A 213 -5.39 -15.04 -6.23
N ILE A 214 -6.03 -14.22 -5.41
CA ILE A 214 -6.73 -13.00 -5.84
C ILE A 214 -5.82 -12.06 -6.62
N GLN A 215 -4.56 -11.90 -6.19
CA GLN A 215 -3.59 -11.04 -6.88
C GLN A 215 -3.25 -11.51 -8.30
N GLY A 216 -3.54 -12.76 -8.64
CA GLY A 216 -3.38 -13.33 -9.99
C GLY A 216 -4.59 -13.16 -10.90
N LEU A 217 -5.75 -12.79 -10.36
CA LEU A 217 -6.99 -12.62 -11.12
C LEU A 217 -7.05 -11.24 -11.76
N GLY A 218 -7.53 -11.17 -13.01
CA GLY A 218 -7.55 -9.91 -13.76
C GLY A 218 -8.95 -9.30 -13.99
N ASN A 219 -10.02 -9.98 -13.54
CA ASN A 219 -11.40 -9.52 -13.77
C ASN A 219 -12.07 -9.20 -12.43
N ALA A 220 -12.48 -7.93 -12.25
CA ALA A 220 -13.11 -7.45 -11.04
C ALA A 220 -14.41 -8.22 -10.67
N GLU A 221 -15.24 -8.57 -11.64
CA GLU A 221 -16.49 -9.30 -11.41
C GLU A 221 -16.25 -10.69 -10.81
N THR A 222 -15.17 -11.36 -11.20
CA THR A 222 -14.79 -12.67 -10.67
C THR A 222 -14.03 -12.57 -9.35
N VAL A 223 -13.33 -11.48 -9.12
CA VAL A 223 -12.52 -11.24 -7.91
C VAL A 223 -13.40 -10.89 -6.71
N ILE A 224 -14.42 -10.05 -6.91
CA ILE A 224 -15.29 -9.56 -5.81
C ILE A 224 -15.89 -10.71 -4.97
N PRO A 225 -16.53 -11.74 -5.53
CA PRO A 225 -17.09 -12.84 -4.73
C PRO A 225 -16.03 -13.59 -3.89
N VAL A 226 -14.83 -13.78 -4.45
CA VAL A 226 -13.73 -14.45 -3.74
C VAL A 226 -13.25 -13.62 -2.56
N ILE A 227 -13.13 -12.30 -2.74
CA ILE A 227 -12.78 -11.39 -1.65
C ILE A 227 -13.86 -11.36 -0.56
N GLU A 228 -15.12 -11.28 -0.95
CA GLU A 228 -16.26 -11.25 0.00
C GLU A 228 -16.30 -12.52 0.85
N GLU A 229 -16.04 -13.70 0.27
CA GLU A 229 -15.94 -14.96 1.03
C GLU A 229 -14.71 -14.98 1.95
N ALA A 230 -13.55 -14.50 1.48
CA ALA A 230 -12.35 -14.38 2.32
C ALA A 230 -12.56 -13.44 3.51
N LEU A 231 -13.23 -12.29 3.30
CA LEU A 231 -13.60 -11.36 4.37
C LEU A 231 -14.56 -12.00 5.37
N LYS A 232 -15.50 -12.81 4.89
CA LYS A 232 -16.42 -13.56 5.74
C LYS A 232 -15.68 -14.58 6.62
N ILE A 233 -14.75 -15.36 6.07
CA ILE A 233 -13.94 -16.29 6.84
C ILE A 233 -13.15 -15.56 7.93
N CYS A 234 -12.51 -14.43 7.61
CA CYS A 234 -11.81 -13.60 8.60
C CYS A 234 -12.76 -13.11 9.71
N HIS A 235 -13.96 -12.69 9.34
CA HIS A 235 -14.96 -12.17 10.29
C HIS A 235 -15.50 -13.28 11.23
N GLU A 236 -15.84 -14.42 10.68
CA GLU A 236 -16.41 -15.55 11.42
C GLU A 236 -15.39 -16.19 12.37
N SER A 237 -14.10 -16.10 12.05
CA SER A 237 -13.03 -16.60 12.93
C SER A 237 -13.00 -15.92 14.30
N LYS A 238 -13.62 -14.72 14.45
CA LYS A 238 -13.67 -13.85 15.65
C LYS A 238 -12.29 -13.48 16.24
N ASN A 239 -11.24 -14.17 15.82
CA ASN A 239 -9.87 -13.98 16.28
C ASN A 239 -9.04 -13.11 15.33
N TRP A 240 -9.65 -12.62 14.24
CA TRP A 240 -9.00 -11.81 13.24
C TRP A 240 -9.46 -10.34 13.31
N PRO A 241 -8.74 -9.48 14.01
CA PRO A 241 -9.07 -8.06 14.02
C PRO A 241 -9.07 -7.48 12.60
N ILE A 242 -10.06 -6.64 12.30
CA ILE A 242 -10.29 -6.08 10.96
C ILE A 242 -9.07 -5.35 10.36
N TYR A 243 -8.15 -4.87 11.19
CA TYR A 243 -6.94 -4.17 10.78
C TYR A 243 -5.72 -5.08 10.59
N ARG A 244 -5.81 -6.40 10.86
CA ARG A 244 -4.70 -7.33 10.59
C ARG A 244 -4.67 -7.76 9.13
N GLN A 245 -3.45 -8.00 8.63
CA GLN A 245 -3.27 -8.57 7.31
C GLN A 245 -3.61 -10.08 7.30
N PRO A 246 -4.16 -10.60 6.18
CA PRO A 246 -4.53 -9.88 4.97
C PRO A 246 -5.95 -9.29 4.99
N TYR A 247 -6.68 -9.34 6.11
CA TYR A 247 -8.06 -8.84 6.22
C TYR A 247 -8.19 -7.36 5.79
N ALA A 248 -7.20 -6.52 6.18
CA ALA A 248 -7.17 -5.12 5.77
C ALA A 248 -6.91 -4.96 4.26
N ALA A 249 -5.92 -5.71 3.71
CA ALA A 249 -5.59 -5.66 2.28
C ALA A 249 -6.72 -6.20 1.40
N LEU A 250 -7.38 -7.29 1.81
CA LEU A 250 -8.58 -7.80 1.13
C LEU A 250 -9.68 -6.73 1.00
N ARG A 251 -9.84 -5.88 2.02
CA ARG A 251 -10.80 -4.78 1.96
C ARG A 251 -10.37 -3.69 0.98
N ASP A 252 -9.08 -3.36 0.94
CA ASP A 252 -8.56 -2.40 -0.03
C ASP A 252 -8.75 -2.91 -1.47
N ASP A 253 -8.48 -4.19 -1.72
CA ASP A 253 -8.74 -4.83 -3.01
C ASP A 253 -10.24 -4.85 -3.35
N LEU A 254 -11.12 -5.12 -2.36
CA LEU A 254 -12.56 -5.05 -2.57
C LEU A 254 -13.01 -3.65 -3.00
N ILE A 255 -12.52 -2.59 -2.35
CA ILE A 255 -12.84 -1.21 -2.71
C ILE A 255 -12.45 -0.94 -4.16
N VAL A 256 -11.23 -1.29 -4.56
CA VAL A 256 -10.74 -1.06 -5.93
C VAL A 256 -11.60 -1.80 -6.97
N ASN A 257 -11.93 -3.07 -6.72
CA ASN A 257 -12.74 -3.86 -7.63
C ASN A 257 -14.20 -3.38 -7.68
N LEU A 258 -14.80 -2.96 -6.57
CA LEU A 258 -16.14 -2.37 -6.55
C LEU A 258 -16.21 -1.06 -7.36
N LEU A 259 -15.18 -0.21 -7.25
CA LEU A 259 -15.07 1.00 -8.06
C LEU A 259 -14.94 0.67 -9.55
N ALA A 260 -14.16 -0.36 -9.89
CA ALA A 260 -13.95 -0.79 -11.28
C ALA A 260 -15.23 -1.28 -11.97
N VAL A 261 -16.17 -1.86 -11.21
CA VAL A 261 -17.48 -2.32 -11.73
C VAL A 261 -18.62 -1.33 -11.52
N GLY A 262 -18.32 -0.11 -11.03
CA GLY A 262 -19.32 0.95 -10.83
C GLY A 262 -20.21 0.79 -9.59
N ARG A 263 -19.89 -0.12 -8.66
CA ARG A 263 -20.62 -0.32 -7.39
C ARG A 263 -20.18 0.71 -6.34
N TYR A 264 -20.42 1.99 -6.62
CA TYR A 264 -19.87 3.10 -5.85
C TYR A 264 -20.43 3.19 -4.42
N GLN A 265 -21.70 2.87 -4.18
CA GLN A 265 -22.31 2.86 -2.85
C GLN A 265 -21.69 1.76 -1.96
N ASP A 266 -21.46 0.56 -2.53
CA ASP A 266 -20.80 -0.53 -1.83
C ASP A 266 -19.34 -0.18 -1.52
N ALA A 267 -18.63 0.39 -2.49
CA ALA A 267 -17.27 0.90 -2.30
C ALA A 267 -17.22 1.95 -1.18
N TRP A 268 -18.19 2.86 -1.12
CA TRP A 268 -18.33 3.86 -0.07
C TRP A 268 -18.46 3.22 1.32
N ALA A 269 -19.35 2.24 1.48
CA ALA A 269 -19.53 1.54 2.76
C ALA A 269 -18.23 0.88 3.23
N GLN A 270 -17.46 0.26 2.31
CA GLN A 270 -16.15 -0.31 2.62
C GLN A 270 -15.11 0.76 2.98
N CYS A 271 -15.11 1.91 2.26
CA CYS A 271 -14.26 3.06 2.58
C CYS A 271 -14.57 3.63 3.98
N ALA A 272 -15.84 3.78 4.33
CA ALA A 272 -16.27 4.27 5.64
C ALA A 272 -15.80 3.33 6.78
N LYS A 273 -15.91 2.01 6.57
CA LYS A 273 -15.42 1.00 7.52
C LYS A 273 -13.90 1.05 7.64
N ARG A 274 -13.17 1.17 6.53
CA ARG A 274 -11.71 1.35 6.52
C ARG A 274 -11.30 2.61 7.28
N TYR A 275 -11.95 3.72 7.00
CA TYR A 275 -11.69 5.01 7.66
C TYR A 275 -11.88 4.93 9.17
N LYS A 276 -12.97 4.32 9.63
CA LYS A 276 -13.30 4.22 11.06
C LYS A 276 -12.38 3.26 11.82
N TYR A 277 -12.15 2.07 11.28
CA TYR A 277 -11.60 0.96 12.06
C TYR A 277 -10.17 0.57 11.70
N ILE A 278 -9.71 0.84 10.46
CA ILE A 278 -8.45 0.32 9.94
C ILE A 278 -7.39 1.41 9.95
N LEU A 279 -7.64 2.54 9.27
CA LEU A 279 -6.63 3.59 9.10
C LEU A 279 -6.02 4.10 10.40
N PRO A 280 -6.80 4.37 11.48
CA PRO A 280 -6.22 4.85 12.73
C PRO A 280 -5.35 3.81 13.45
N LYS A 281 -5.58 2.53 13.18
CA LYS A 281 -4.83 1.41 13.78
C LYS A 281 -3.54 1.10 13.04
N LEU A 282 -3.60 1.06 11.70
CA LEU A 282 -2.43 0.77 10.88
C LEU A 282 -1.49 1.98 10.75
N TYR A 283 -2.08 3.17 10.62
CA TYR A 283 -1.36 4.43 10.40
C TYR A 283 -1.78 5.46 11.44
N SER A 284 -1.27 5.31 12.66
CA SER A 284 -1.67 6.13 13.82
C SER A 284 -1.41 7.63 13.64
N THR A 285 -0.34 7.98 12.92
CA THR A 285 -0.01 9.38 12.60
C THR A 285 -1.02 9.95 11.58
N PRO A 286 -1.74 11.04 11.89
CA PRO A 286 -2.75 11.61 11.00
C PRO A 286 -2.21 12.00 9.62
N PHE A 287 -0.95 12.45 9.55
CA PHE A 287 -0.27 12.82 8.32
C PHE A 287 0.54 11.69 7.67
N HIS A 288 0.33 10.44 8.07
CA HIS A 288 0.95 9.30 7.37
C HIS A 288 0.50 9.28 5.91
N PRO A 289 1.40 9.23 4.90
CA PRO A 289 1.04 9.37 3.49
C PRO A 289 -0.07 8.42 3.03
N ILE A 290 0.00 7.15 3.40
CA ILE A 290 -1.05 6.16 3.05
C ILE A 290 -2.41 6.59 3.60
N ARG A 291 -2.47 7.01 4.87
CA ARG A 291 -3.72 7.47 5.49
C ARG A 291 -4.28 8.71 4.80
N VAL A 292 -3.41 9.65 4.44
CA VAL A 292 -3.78 10.90 3.75
C VAL A 292 -4.34 10.60 2.36
N VAL A 293 -3.65 9.76 1.57
CA VAL A 293 -4.09 9.38 0.23
C VAL A 293 -5.41 8.60 0.27
N GLN A 294 -5.55 7.64 1.17
CA GLN A 294 -6.81 6.88 1.28
C GLN A 294 -7.98 7.74 1.77
N THR A 295 -7.73 8.75 2.62
CA THR A 295 -8.76 9.74 3.00
C THR A 295 -9.11 10.64 1.82
N TRP A 296 -8.13 11.03 1.01
CA TRP A 296 -8.36 11.79 -0.23
C TRP A 296 -9.20 11.03 -1.25
N GLN A 297 -8.88 9.76 -1.50
CA GLN A 297 -9.65 8.90 -2.40
C GLN A 297 -11.11 8.80 -1.93
N MET A 298 -11.30 8.65 -0.62
CA MET A 298 -12.63 8.63 -0.01
C MET A 298 -13.36 9.97 -0.16
N ALA A 299 -12.67 11.10 -0.03
CA ALA A 299 -13.24 12.43 -0.25
C ALA A 299 -13.72 12.60 -1.70
N MET A 300 -12.94 12.13 -2.67
CA MET A 300 -13.31 12.19 -4.10
C MET A 300 -14.51 11.28 -4.41
N LEU A 301 -14.58 10.11 -3.80
CA LEU A 301 -15.75 9.23 -3.92
C LEU A 301 -17.01 9.89 -3.31
N ALA A 302 -16.87 10.57 -2.17
CA ALA A 302 -17.98 11.31 -1.57
C ALA A 302 -18.46 12.46 -2.47
N ALA A 303 -17.53 13.20 -3.08
CA ALA A 303 -17.85 14.27 -4.02
C ALA A 303 -18.57 13.73 -5.27
N TYR A 304 -18.13 12.58 -5.79
CA TYR A 304 -18.80 11.91 -6.88
C TYR A 304 -20.24 11.49 -6.50
N LEU A 305 -20.41 10.85 -5.36
CA LEU A 305 -21.74 10.42 -4.88
C LEU A 305 -22.66 11.61 -4.60
N ALA A 306 -22.13 12.76 -4.21
CA ALA A 306 -22.90 13.98 -4.04
C ALA A 306 -23.46 14.52 -5.37
N SER A 307 -22.82 14.23 -6.50
CA SER A 307 -23.23 14.66 -7.83
C SER A 307 -24.21 13.69 -8.51
N THR A 308 -24.45 12.51 -7.93
CA THR A 308 -25.35 11.49 -8.49
C THR A 308 -26.75 11.62 -7.89
N GLU A 309 -27.80 11.37 -8.68
CA GLU A 309 -29.20 11.40 -8.21
C GLU A 309 -29.46 10.32 -7.14
N GLU A 310 -28.77 9.21 -7.22
CA GLU A 310 -28.95 8.08 -6.29
C GLU A 310 -28.36 8.34 -4.90
N GLY A 311 -27.33 9.20 -4.80
CA GLY A 311 -26.66 9.50 -3.54
C GLY A 311 -26.31 8.23 -2.74
N VAL A 312 -26.29 8.32 -1.42
CA VAL A 312 -26.16 7.15 -0.51
C VAL A 312 -27.51 6.73 0.07
N GLY A 313 -28.58 7.48 -0.22
CA GLY A 313 -29.96 7.13 0.14
C GLY A 313 -30.28 7.12 1.64
N ALA A 314 -29.36 7.55 2.52
CA ALA A 314 -29.56 7.54 3.96
C ALA A 314 -30.10 8.87 4.49
N PRO A 315 -31.15 8.87 5.34
CA PRO A 315 -31.70 10.09 5.90
C PRO A 315 -30.66 10.89 6.70
N GLY A 316 -30.63 12.20 6.47
CA GLY A 316 -29.75 13.14 7.19
C GLY A 316 -28.28 13.07 6.79
N VAL A 317 -27.93 12.35 5.72
CA VAL A 317 -26.59 12.30 5.14
C VAL A 317 -26.48 13.31 4.00
N ASN A 318 -25.48 14.17 4.08
CA ASN A 318 -25.11 15.09 3.02
C ASN A 318 -23.69 14.76 2.51
N MET A 319 -23.61 14.06 1.37
CA MET A 319 -22.35 13.62 0.80
C MET A 319 -21.44 14.76 0.39
N GLY A 320 -21.99 15.91 -0.01
CA GLY A 320 -21.21 17.12 -0.34
C GLY A 320 -20.50 17.70 0.89
N LEU A 321 -21.19 17.77 2.03
CA LEU A 321 -20.60 18.21 3.29
C LEU A 321 -19.57 17.20 3.82
N ILE A 322 -19.83 15.90 3.67
CA ILE A 322 -18.85 14.85 4.01
C ILE A 322 -17.60 14.98 3.14
N ALA A 323 -17.75 15.19 1.83
CA ALA A 323 -16.63 15.41 0.92
C ALA A 323 -15.79 16.62 1.36
N MET A 324 -16.45 17.76 1.65
CA MET A 324 -15.80 18.99 2.10
C MET A 324 -15.07 18.77 3.44
N MET A 325 -15.66 18.07 4.39
CA MET A 325 -15.03 17.72 5.67
C MET A 325 -13.76 16.86 5.47
N LEU A 326 -13.83 15.85 4.61
CA LEU A 326 -12.70 14.98 4.31
C LEU A 326 -11.59 15.74 3.55
N VAL A 327 -11.95 16.58 2.57
CA VAL A 327 -11.00 17.44 1.86
C VAL A 327 -10.30 18.39 2.82
N LYS A 328 -11.05 19.02 3.74
CA LYS A 328 -10.46 19.87 4.78
C LYS A 328 -9.50 19.10 5.67
N GLN A 329 -9.86 17.90 6.12
CA GLN A 329 -9.00 17.05 6.93
C GLN A 329 -7.69 16.70 6.20
N VAL A 330 -7.75 16.40 4.89
CA VAL A 330 -6.56 16.14 4.07
C VAL A 330 -5.73 17.43 3.91
N LEU A 331 -6.37 18.58 3.64
CA LEU A 331 -5.71 19.87 3.49
C LEU A 331 -4.89 20.24 4.73
N ASP A 332 -5.44 20.03 5.92
CA ASP A 332 -4.81 20.36 7.20
C ASP A 332 -3.48 19.58 7.41
N VAL A 333 -3.32 18.41 6.78
CA VAL A 333 -2.14 17.55 6.96
C VAL A 333 -1.30 17.31 5.70
N ALA A 334 -1.79 17.72 4.51
CA ALA A 334 -1.12 17.45 3.23
C ALA A 334 0.30 18.01 3.17
N SER A 335 0.51 19.22 3.68
CA SER A 335 1.84 19.85 3.72
C SER A 335 2.83 19.12 4.63
N LEU A 336 2.38 18.50 5.71
CA LEU A 336 3.22 17.67 6.57
C LEU A 336 3.53 16.33 5.91
N SER A 337 2.53 15.74 5.27
CA SER A 337 2.61 14.43 4.63
C SER A 337 3.45 14.46 3.36
N HIS A 338 3.05 15.24 2.38
CA HIS A 338 3.63 15.26 1.03
C HIS A 338 4.61 16.41 0.82
N GLY A 339 4.49 17.48 1.58
CA GLY A 339 5.24 18.72 1.40
C GLY A 339 4.39 19.81 0.74
N PRO A 340 4.68 21.11 1.06
CA PRO A 340 3.85 22.23 0.59
C PRO A 340 3.90 22.42 -0.93
N GLU A 341 5.01 22.04 -1.57
CA GLU A 341 5.24 22.23 -3.01
C GLU A 341 4.86 21.00 -3.86
N ASN A 342 4.49 19.88 -3.22
CA ASN A 342 4.09 18.67 -3.92
C ASN A 342 2.81 18.88 -4.73
N ALA A 343 2.74 18.31 -5.93
CA ALA A 343 1.57 18.42 -6.81
C ALA A 343 0.28 17.95 -6.13
N PHE A 344 0.34 16.89 -5.32
CA PHE A 344 -0.80 16.43 -4.54
C PHE A 344 -1.32 17.51 -3.58
N THR A 345 -0.42 18.16 -2.82
CA THR A 345 -0.82 19.23 -1.88
C THR A 345 -1.46 20.40 -2.61
N LYS A 346 -0.96 20.75 -3.79
CA LYS A 346 -1.54 21.80 -4.64
C LYS A 346 -2.95 21.42 -5.12
N SER A 347 -3.12 20.22 -5.64
CA SER A 347 -4.43 19.71 -6.08
C SER A 347 -5.45 19.65 -4.94
N VAL A 348 -5.03 19.30 -3.72
CA VAL A 348 -5.91 19.34 -2.54
C VAL A 348 -6.36 20.76 -2.22
N LYS A 349 -5.46 21.75 -2.31
CA LYS A 349 -5.80 23.18 -2.10
C LYS A 349 -6.78 23.69 -3.13
N GLU A 350 -6.50 23.43 -4.41
CA GLU A 350 -7.36 23.80 -5.53
C GLU A 350 -8.76 23.23 -5.37
N LYS A 351 -8.86 21.95 -5.00
CA LYS A 351 -10.16 21.30 -4.77
C LYS A 351 -10.90 21.87 -3.57
N ALA A 352 -10.20 22.19 -2.49
CA ALA A 352 -10.81 22.83 -1.33
C ALA A 352 -11.36 24.22 -1.67
N GLU A 353 -10.62 25.02 -2.42
CA GLU A 353 -11.05 26.34 -2.90
C GLU A 353 -12.27 26.23 -3.81
N GLU A 354 -12.27 25.31 -4.78
CA GLU A 354 -13.39 25.02 -5.67
C GLU A 354 -14.68 24.71 -4.88
N MET A 355 -14.58 23.79 -3.90
CA MET A 355 -15.72 23.37 -3.09
C MET A 355 -16.27 24.50 -2.21
N ILE A 356 -15.40 25.36 -1.67
CA ILE A 356 -15.81 26.53 -0.88
C ILE A 356 -16.55 27.53 -1.77
N GLU A 357 -16.07 27.79 -2.99
CA GLU A 357 -16.73 28.69 -3.92
C GLU A 357 -18.08 28.13 -4.41
N GLU A 358 -18.18 26.85 -4.64
CA GLU A 358 -19.44 26.19 -4.99
C GLU A 358 -20.46 26.32 -3.86
N LEU A 359 -20.05 26.11 -2.62
CA LEU A 359 -20.87 26.28 -1.45
C LEU A 359 -21.36 27.73 -1.34
N LYS A 360 -20.49 28.72 -1.50
CA LYS A 360 -20.87 30.15 -1.47
C LYS A 360 -21.87 30.49 -2.55
N ARG A 361 -21.76 29.94 -3.74
CA ARG A 361 -22.73 30.12 -4.83
C ARG A 361 -24.09 29.51 -4.54
N SER A 362 -24.13 28.35 -3.85
CA SER A 362 -25.36 27.62 -3.59
C SER A 362 -26.15 28.17 -2.39
N VAL A 363 -25.47 28.51 -1.30
CA VAL A 363 -26.13 28.94 -0.03
C VAL A 363 -25.71 30.31 0.46
N GLY A 364 -24.91 31.05 -0.31
CA GLY A 364 -24.37 32.36 0.11
C GLY A 364 -23.18 32.19 1.06
N ASN A 365 -22.99 33.16 1.97
CA ASN A 365 -21.99 33.03 3.03
C ASN A 365 -22.64 32.40 4.27
N PRO A 366 -22.48 31.09 4.51
CA PRO A 366 -23.06 30.46 5.67
C PRO A 366 -22.40 30.98 6.94
N ASP A 367 -23.18 31.04 8.03
CA ASP A 367 -22.65 31.29 9.35
C ASP A 367 -21.66 30.18 9.74
N ASN A 368 -20.48 30.57 10.21
CA ASN A 368 -19.41 29.61 10.54
C ASN A 368 -19.79 28.69 11.68
N GLU A 369 -20.59 29.14 12.66
CA GLU A 369 -21.02 28.28 13.78
C GLU A 369 -22.02 27.22 13.29
N ILE A 370 -22.98 27.63 12.46
CA ILE A 370 -23.95 26.71 11.84
C ILE A 370 -23.23 25.69 10.97
N MET A 371 -22.28 26.14 10.16
CA MET A 371 -21.51 25.25 9.29
C MET A 371 -20.66 24.24 10.09
N ASN A 372 -19.97 24.69 11.13
CA ASN A 372 -19.18 23.78 11.97
C ASN A 372 -20.05 22.75 12.66
N ARG A 373 -21.22 23.14 13.15
CA ARG A 373 -22.17 22.21 13.76
C ARG A 373 -22.67 21.16 12.75
N GLU A 374 -22.98 21.58 11.54
CA GLU A 374 -23.42 20.65 10.49
C GLU A 374 -22.29 19.68 10.10
N LEU A 375 -21.05 20.15 9.98
CA LEU A 375 -19.91 19.28 9.72
C LEU A 375 -19.67 18.26 10.84
N GLU A 376 -19.94 18.62 12.10
CA GLU A 376 -19.87 17.65 13.22
C GLU A 376 -20.97 16.59 13.11
N ILE A 377 -22.21 16.98 12.77
CA ILE A 377 -23.30 16.03 12.51
C ILE A 377 -22.91 15.05 11.39
N GLN A 378 -22.37 15.57 10.29
CA GLN A 378 -21.96 14.73 9.16
C GLN A 378 -20.76 13.83 9.52
N ARG A 379 -19.89 14.25 10.42
CA ARG A 379 -18.84 13.38 10.97
C ARG A 379 -19.42 12.18 11.73
N ASP A 380 -20.41 12.43 12.57
CA ASP A 380 -21.07 11.36 13.32
C ASP A 380 -21.78 10.39 12.36
N ARG A 381 -22.47 10.93 11.34
CA ARG A 381 -23.07 10.12 10.27
C ARG A 381 -22.02 9.27 9.52
N LEU A 382 -20.89 9.84 9.19
CA LEU A 382 -19.79 9.08 8.57
C LEU A 382 -19.33 7.93 9.47
N MET A 383 -19.20 8.17 10.77
CA MET A 383 -18.82 7.11 11.72
C MET A 383 -19.90 6.02 11.82
N GLU A 384 -21.19 6.35 11.74
CA GLU A 384 -22.26 5.36 11.66
C GLU A 384 -22.19 4.51 10.37
N MET A 385 -21.87 5.14 9.24
CA MET A 385 -21.70 4.44 7.95
C MET A 385 -20.59 3.40 7.98
N GLY A 386 -19.57 3.57 8.83
CA GLY A 386 -18.54 2.56 9.03
C GLY A 386 -19.06 1.21 9.48
N ASP A 387 -20.30 1.14 9.97
CA ASP A 387 -20.95 -0.10 10.41
C ASP A 387 -21.88 -0.70 9.34
N TRP A 388 -22.07 -0.03 8.20
CA TRP A 388 -22.97 -0.51 7.13
C TRP A 388 -22.42 -1.72 6.39
N ALA A 389 -21.12 -1.73 6.08
CA ALA A 389 -20.49 -2.89 5.48
C ALA A 389 -20.40 -4.01 6.51
N LYS A 390 -21.19 -5.06 6.33
CA LYS A 390 -21.22 -6.25 7.21
C LYS A 390 -20.43 -7.36 6.55
N ASP A 391 -19.25 -7.62 7.09
CA ASP A 391 -18.48 -8.80 6.70
C ASP A 391 -19.31 -10.05 7.10
N GLY A 392 -19.38 -11.05 6.22
CA GLY A 392 -20.20 -12.27 6.45
C GLY A 392 -21.65 -12.21 5.96
N LYS A 393 -22.12 -11.08 5.42
CA LYS A 393 -23.32 -11.04 4.59
C LYS A 393 -22.87 -10.82 3.14
N VAL A 394 -23.20 -11.76 2.27
CA VAL A 394 -23.25 -11.51 0.83
C VAL A 394 -24.18 -10.31 0.66
N LEU A 395 -23.68 -9.23 0.05
CA LEU A 395 -24.48 -8.03 -0.19
C LEU A 395 -25.79 -8.45 -0.89
N GLU A 396 -26.93 -7.93 -0.43
CA GLU A 396 -28.25 -8.40 -0.91
C GLU A 396 -28.43 -8.28 -2.43
N ALA A 397 -27.65 -7.41 -3.08
CA ALA A 397 -27.58 -7.28 -4.54
C ALA A 397 -27.10 -8.57 -5.27
N MET A 398 -26.45 -9.50 -4.59
CA MET A 398 -26.03 -10.78 -5.18
C MET A 398 -27.10 -11.88 -5.11
N LYS A 399 -28.20 -11.70 -4.39
CA LYS A 399 -29.28 -12.71 -4.35
C LYS A 399 -29.94 -12.95 -5.70
N ASP A 400 -29.87 -12.00 -6.64
CA ASP A 400 -30.45 -12.12 -7.97
C ASP A 400 -29.48 -12.66 -9.04
N MET A 401 -28.21 -12.82 -8.72
CA MET A 401 -27.24 -13.35 -9.66
C MET A 401 -26.93 -14.83 -9.37
N LYS A 402 -27.51 -15.71 -10.16
CA LYS A 402 -27.16 -17.14 -10.29
C LYS A 402 -25.67 -17.38 -10.72
N MET A 403 -24.76 -16.48 -10.38
CA MET A 403 -23.35 -16.55 -10.76
C MET A 403 -22.47 -17.25 -9.72
N VAL A 404 -22.91 -17.39 -8.48
CA VAL A 404 -22.12 -18.03 -7.42
C VAL A 404 -21.91 -19.53 -7.71
N GLU A 405 -22.89 -20.22 -8.31
CA GLU A 405 -22.71 -21.63 -8.68
C GLU A 405 -21.77 -21.88 -9.85
N LYS A 406 -21.48 -20.87 -10.68
CA LYS A 406 -20.53 -21.01 -11.81
C LYS A 406 -19.08 -20.69 -11.44
N ALA A 407 -18.83 -19.93 -10.38
CA ALA A 407 -17.47 -19.58 -9.97
C ALA A 407 -16.75 -20.73 -9.23
N PHE A 408 -17.50 -21.66 -8.65
CA PHE A 408 -16.95 -22.82 -7.93
C PHE A 408 -17.04 -24.13 -8.73
N ALA A 409 -17.42 -24.09 -10.00
CA ALA A 409 -17.56 -25.25 -10.87
C ALA A 409 -16.50 -25.35 -11.97
N VAL A 410 -15.30 -24.75 -11.75
CA VAL A 410 -14.15 -24.89 -12.66
C VAL A 410 -12.96 -25.45 -11.88
#